data_86acd5967c71913537adccd2a01fad62
#
_entry.id   86acd5967c71913537adccd2a01fad62
#
_cell.length_a   1.000
_cell.length_b   1.000
_cell.length_c   1.000
_cell.angle_alpha   90.00
_cell.angle_beta   90.00
_cell.angle_gamma   90.00
#
_symmetry.space_group_name_H-M   'P 1'
#
loop_
_entity.id
_entity.type
_entity.pdbx_description
1 polymer ?
#
loop_
_entity_poly.entity_id
_entity_poly.type
_entity_poly.pdbx_seq_one_letter_code
_entity_poly.pdbx_strand_id
1 'polypeptide(L)'
;MNKRIRELRKALNLSQKEFSEKIGLKQNAISYMEKDGATVTEQNIKAICSQFSVNEEWLRTGHGNMFSESNRKKQEFFNIFHELSPALQDYLIKTAKDLLDTQEQMQSDKESNHTKPNS
;
A
#
# COMPACT_ATOMS: atom_id res chain seq x y z
N MET A 1 -9.03 -17.49 -4.66
CA MET A 1 -8.42 -16.23 -5.11
C MET A 1 -9.41 -15.26 -5.77
N ASN A 2 -10.22 -15.75 -6.68
CA ASN A 2 -11.13 -14.87 -7.45
C ASN A 2 -12.08 -14.07 -6.56
N LYS A 3 -12.67 -14.71 -5.55
CA LYS A 3 -13.55 -14.02 -4.60
C LYS A 3 -12.82 -12.95 -3.81
N ARG A 4 -11.56 -13.19 -3.47
CA ARG A 4 -10.77 -12.23 -2.70
C ARG A 4 -10.41 -11.00 -3.50
N ILE A 5 -10.21 -11.14 -4.81
CA ILE A 5 -10.02 -9.98 -5.70
C ILE A 5 -11.27 -9.08 -5.63
N ARG A 6 -12.45 -9.68 -5.69
CA ARG A 6 -13.70 -8.94 -5.58
C ARG A 6 -13.88 -8.30 -4.20
N GLU A 7 -13.56 -9.05 -3.14
CA GLU A 7 -13.60 -8.51 -1.77
C GLU A 7 -12.68 -7.30 -1.62
N LEU A 8 -11.47 -7.42 -2.14
CA LEU A 8 -10.49 -6.33 -2.12
C LEU A 8 -11.04 -5.10 -2.83
N ARG A 9 -11.55 -5.29 -4.04
CA ARG A 9 -12.11 -4.20 -4.82
C ARG A 9 -13.23 -3.47 -4.07
N LYS A 10 -14.13 -4.23 -3.47
CA LYS A 10 -15.23 -3.66 -2.69
C LYS A 10 -14.74 -2.96 -1.43
N ALA A 11 -13.74 -3.51 -0.76
CA ALA A 11 -13.15 -2.88 0.42
C ALA A 11 -12.51 -1.54 0.08
N LEU A 12 -12.01 -1.39 -1.15
CA LEU A 12 -11.42 -0.14 -1.64
C LEU A 12 -12.47 0.81 -2.20
N ASN A 13 -13.74 0.42 -2.23
CA ASN A 13 -14.83 1.22 -2.82
C ASN A 13 -14.60 1.55 -4.28
N LEU A 14 -14.04 0.60 -5.04
CA LEU A 14 -13.76 0.80 -6.45
C LEU A 14 -14.70 -0.03 -7.31
N SER A 15 -15.12 0.55 -8.45
CA SER A 15 -15.79 -0.21 -9.51
C SER A 15 -14.76 -1.08 -10.23
N GLN A 16 -15.22 -2.04 -11.03
CA GLN A 16 -14.32 -2.85 -11.85
C GLN A 16 -13.49 -1.98 -12.79
N LYS A 17 -14.12 -0.94 -13.35
CA LYS A 17 -13.43 0.00 -14.24
C LYS A 17 -12.33 0.76 -13.51
N GLU A 18 -12.67 1.33 -12.36
CA GLU A 18 -11.71 2.09 -11.54
C GLU A 18 -10.54 1.22 -11.09
N PHE A 19 -10.83 0.00 -10.65
CA PHE A 19 -9.81 -0.95 -10.22
C PHE A 19 -8.87 -1.28 -11.39
N SER A 20 -9.44 -1.55 -12.57
CA SER A 20 -8.66 -1.87 -13.77
C SER A 20 -7.74 -0.72 -14.17
N GLU A 21 -8.25 0.50 -14.12
CA GLU A 21 -7.46 1.68 -14.49
C GLU A 21 -6.25 1.86 -13.57
N LYS A 22 -6.40 1.59 -12.29
CA LYS A 22 -5.31 1.74 -11.31
C LYS A 22 -4.17 0.75 -11.53
N ILE A 23 -4.45 -0.41 -12.11
CA ILE A 23 -3.41 -1.43 -12.36
C ILE A 23 -3.08 -1.58 -13.85
N GLY A 24 -3.59 -0.66 -14.69
CA GLY A 24 -3.23 -0.64 -16.10
C GLY A 24 -3.86 -1.73 -16.93
N LEU A 25 -5.02 -2.24 -16.52
CA LEU A 25 -5.76 -3.28 -17.25
C LEU A 25 -7.10 -2.75 -17.75
N LYS A 26 -7.74 -3.52 -18.61
CA LYS A 26 -9.10 -3.22 -19.07
C LYS A 26 -10.12 -3.82 -18.11
N GLN A 27 -11.31 -3.23 -18.07
CA GLN A 27 -12.37 -3.69 -17.18
C GLN A 27 -12.72 -5.16 -17.39
N ASN A 28 -12.74 -5.65 -18.63
CA ASN A 28 -13.06 -7.04 -18.91
C ASN A 28 -12.04 -8.01 -18.29
N ALA A 29 -10.80 -7.60 -18.14
CA ALA A 29 -9.79 -8.42 -17.46
C ALA A 29 -10.15 -8.59 -15.97
N ILE A 30 -10.60 -7.54 -15.31
CA ILE A 30 -11.02 -7.60 -13.91
C ILE A 30 -12.28 -8.46 -13.80
N SER A 31 -13.25 -8.25 -14.67
CA SER A 31 -14.46 -9.05 -14.70
C SER A 31 -14.15 -10.55 -14.82
N TYR A 32 -13.17 -10.89 -15.67
CA TYR A 32 -12.71 -12.26 -15.83
C TYR A 32 -12.06 -12.79 -14.54
N MET A 33 -11.14 -12.03 -13.97
CA MET A 33 -10.40 -12.46 -12.77
C MET A 33 -11.30 -12.68 -11.54
N GLU A 34 -12.45 -12.01 -11.50
CA GLU A 34 -13.41 -12.17 -10.40
C GLU A 34 -14.30 -13.39 -10.56
N LYS A 35 -14.30 -14.05 -11.72
CA LYS A 35 -15.10 -15.25 -11.95
C LYS A 35 -14.45 -16.45 -11.27
N ASP A 36 -15.28 -17.27 -10.65
CA ASP A 36 -14.83 -18.49 -10.00
C ASP A 36 -14.07 -19.39 -10.98
N GLY A 37 -12.88 -19.83 -10.56
CA GLY A 37 -12.06 -20.72 -11.37
C GLY A 37 -11.26 -20.06 -12.48
N ALA A 38 -11.40 -18.75 -12.67
CA ALA A 38 -10.60 -18.04 -13.67
C ALA A 38 -9.14 -17.97 -13.25
N THR A 39 -8.25 -18.11 -14.22
CA THR A 39 -6.80 -18.02 -13.98
C THR A 39 -6.40 -16.58 -13.78
N VAL A 40 -5.63 -16.33 -12.73
CA VAL A 40 -5.00 -15.02 -12.47
C VAL A 40 -3.50 -15.23 -12.61
N THR A 41 -2.88 -14.48 -13.53
CA THR A 41 -1.44 -14.62 -13.78
C THR A 41 -0.61 -14.11 -12.60
N GLU A 42 0.60 -14.63 -12.45
CA GLU A 42 1.52 -14.15 -11.43
C GLU A 42 1.77 -12.65 -11.57
N GLN A 43 1.89 -12.16 -12.79
CA GLN A 43 2.09 -10.75 -13.06
C GLN A 43 0.94 -9.91 -12.52
N ASN A 44 -0.30 -10.36 -12.73
CA ASN A 44 -1.48 -9.63 -12.25
C ASN A 44 -1.60 -9.69 -10.73
N ILE A 45 -1.25 -10.83 -10.13
CA ILE A 45 -1.22 -10.94 -8.65
C ILE A 45 -0.23 -9.93 -8.08
N LYS A 46 0.97 -9.88 -8.63
CA LYS A 46 2.02 -8.96 -8.16
C LYS A 46 1.59 -7.49 -8.36
N ALA A 47 0.96 -7.20 -9.51
CA ALA A 47 0.48 -5.84 -9.79
C ALA A 47 -0.58 -5.39 -8.78
N ILE A 48 -1.53 -6.25 -8.46
CA ILE A 48 -2.58 -5.95 -7.48
C ILE A 48 -1.96 -5.70 -6.10
N CYS A 49 -1.10 -6.61 -5.66
CA CYS A 49 -0.48 -6.51 -4.34
C CYS A 49 0.39 -5.26 -4.21
N SER A 50 1.13 -4.92 -5.25
CA SER A 50 1.99 -3.74 -5.25
C SER A 50 1.17 -2.44 -5.26
N GLN A 51 0.15 -2.37 -6.12
CA GLN A 51 -0.64 -1.15 -6.28
C GLN A 51 -1.44 -0.80 -5.04
N PHE A 52 -2.03 -1.79 -4.40
CA PHE A 52 -2.96 -1.56 -3.29
C PHE A 52 -2.38 -1.95 -1.92
N SER A 53 -1.11 -2.27 -1.86
CA SER A 53 -0.43 -2.71 -0.63
C SER A 53 -1.17 -3.88 0.04
N VAL A 54 -1.49 -4.88 -0.76
CA VAL A 54 -2.22 -6.06 -0.32
C VAL A 54 -1.24 -7.12 0.17
N ASN A 55 -1.64 -7.83 1.22
CA ASN A 55 -0.91 -9.00 1.69
C ASN A 55 -1.09 -10.14 0.68
N GLU A 56 -0.01 -10.51 0.00
CA GLU A 56 -0.05 -11.51 -1.06
C GLU A 56 -0.53 -12.86 -0.55
N GLU A 57 -0.10 -13.26 0.66
CA GLU A 57 -0.55 -14.51 1.26
C GLU A 57 -2.07 -14.53 1.44
N TRP A 58 -2.65 -13.41 1.91
CA TRP A 58 -4.10 -13.30 2.02
C TRP A 58 -4.77 -13.45 0.66
N LEU A 59 -4.26 -12.78 -0.35
CA LEU A 59 -4.87 -12.86 -1.69
C LEU A 59 -4.83 -14.28 -2.23
N ARG A 60 -3.72 -14.99 -2.03
CA ARG A 60 -3.56 -16.35 -2.55
C ARG A 60 -4.29 -17.39 -1.73
N THR A 61 -4.26 -17.30 -0.41
CA THR A 61 -4.68 -18.39 0.48
C THR A 61 -5.80 -18.01 1.44
N GLY A 62 -6.05 -16.74 1.64
CA GLY A 62 -7.02 -16.25 2.62
C GLY A 62 -6.45 -16.09 4.02
N HIS A 63 -5.18 -16.41 4.24
CA HIS A 63 -4.55 -16.30 5.54
C HIS A 63 -4.03 -14.89 5.80
N GLY A 64 -4.20 -14.43 7.04
CA GLY A 64 -3.71 -13.13 7.47
C GLY A 64 -4.67 -12.00 7.13
N ASN A 65 -4.16 -10.79 7.18
CA ASN A 65 -4.94 -9.59 6.91
C ASN A 65 -4.91 -9.24 5.43
N MET A 66 -6.00 -8.66 4.94
CA MET A 66 -6.13 -8.24 3.55
C MET A 66 -5.01 -7.27 3.13
N PHE A 67 -4.70 -6.30 3.97
CA PHE A 67 -3.71 -5.28 3.66
C PHE A 67 -2.41 -5.53 4.42
N SER A 68 -1.30 -5.12 3.79
CA SER A 68 0.00 -5.16 4.44
C SER A 68 0.05 -4.16 5.60
N GLU A 69 0.99 -4.35 6.52
CA GLU A 69 1.17 -3.43 7.64
C GLU A 69 1.42 -2.00 7.18
N SER A 70 2.16 -1.84 6.09
CA SER A 70 2.43 -0.54 5.49
C SER A 70 1.13 0.18 5.09
N ASN A 71 0.18 -0.53 4.49
CA ASN A 71 -1.10 0.06 4.11
C ASN A 71 -1.93 0.46 5.32
N ARG A 72 -1.94 -0.34 6.37
CA ARG A 72 -2.67 -0.03 7.60
C ARG A 72 -2.19 1.28 8.20
N LYS A 73 -0.89 1.47 8.27
CA LYS A 73 -0.30 2.72 8.79
C LYS A 73 -0.68 3.92 7.92
N LYS A 74 -0.66 3.74 6.59
CA LYS A 74 -1.08 4.80 5.67
C LYS A 74 -2.53 5.19 5.88
N GLN A 75 -3.43 4.23 6.04
CA GLN A 75 -4.84 4.51 6.25
C GLN A 75 -5.06 5.24 7.58
N GLU A 76 -4.41 4.81 8.63
CA GLU A 76 -4.48 5.49 9.92
C GLU A 76 -4.03 6.94 9.82
N PHE A 77 -2.91 7.17 9.13
CA PHE A 77 -2.39 8.52 8.90
C PHE A 77 -3.39 9.38 8.13
N PHE A 78 -3.94 8.87 7.05
CA PHE A 78 -4.89 9.62 6.23
C PHE A 78 -6.17 9.95 7.01
N ASN A 79 -6.65 9.04 7.83
CA ASN A 79 -7.84 9.30 8.64
C ASN A 79 -7.60 10.46 9.61
N ILE A 80 -6.46 10.48 10.28
CA ILE A 80 -6.07 11.56 11.18
C ILE A 80 -5.93 12.86 10.41
N PHE A 81 -5.24 12.83 9.28
CA PHE A 81 -4.98 14.01 8.46
C PHE A 81 -6.29 14.67 8.02
N HIS A 82 -7.28 13.89 7.59
CA HIS A 82 -8.56 14.41 7.14
C HIS A 82 -9.36 15.13 8.24
N GLU A 83 -9.17 14.74 9.49
CA GLU A 83 -9.87 15.36 10.62
C GLU A 83 -9.22 16.68 11.08
N LEU A 84 -7.99 16.94 10.66
CA LEU A 84 -7.29 18.15 11.06
C LEU A 84 -7.74 19.34 10.24
N SER A 85 -7.72 20.56 10.86
CA SER A 85 -7.93 21.79 10.13
C SER A 85 -6.80 22.02 9.13
N PRO A 86 -7.02 22.85 8.07
CA PRO A 86 -5.94 23.12 7.10
C PRO A 86 -4.63 23.60 7.73
N ALA A 87 -4.72 24.45 8.74
CA ALA A 87 -3.52 24.95 9.42
C ALA A 87 -2.75 23.82 10.11
N LEU A 88 -3.45 22.89 10.74
CA LEU A 88 -2.82 21.75 11.40
C LEU A 88 -2.34 20.70 10.39
N GLN A 89 -3.00 20.58 9.25
CA GLN A 89 -2.51 19.74 8.17
C GLN A 89 -1.15 20.25 7.67
N ASP A 90 -1.02 21.56 7.48
CA ASP A 90 0.25 22.17 7.08
C ASP A 90 1.35 21.96 8.12
N TYR A 91 0.99 22.08 9.40
CA TYR A 91 1.91 21.81 10.50
C TYR A 91 2.38 20.36 10.50
N LEU A 92 1.45 19.43 10.27
CA LEU A 92 1.79 18.01 10.22
C LEU A 92 2.74 17.71 9.06
N ILE A 93 2.50 18.30 7.90
CA ILE A 93 3.38 18.14 6.73
C ILE A 93 4.79 18.66 7.05
N LYS A 94 4.86 19.82 7.67
CA LYS A 94 6.16 20.39 8.08
C LYS A 94 6.88 19.47 9.05
N THR A 95 6.18 18.96 10.05
CA THR A 95 6.74 18.05 11.04
C THR A 95 7.23 16.77 10.38
N ALA A 96 6.46 16.23 9.43
CA ALA A 96 6.85 15.04 8.71
C ALA A 96 8.14 15.25 7.90
N LYS A 97 8.29 16.41 7.27
CA LYS A 97 9.51 16.77 6.55
C LYS A 97 10.70 16.87 7.50
N ASP A 98 10.51 17.46 8.67
CA ASP A 98 11.55 17.55 9.68
C ASP A 98 11.98 16.16 10.17
N LEU A 99 11.02 15.24 10.29
CA LEU A 99 11.33 13.86 10.65
C LEU A 99 12.16 13.15 9.59
N LEU A 100 11.90 13.42 8.31
CA LEU A 100 12.71 12.86 7.22
C LEU A 100 14.15 13.36 7.32
N ASP A 101 14.33 14.67 7.54
CA ASP A 101 15.66 15.26 7.68
C ASP A 101 16.40 14.66 8.88
N THR A 102 15.70 14.48 9.98
CA THR A 102 16.26 13.85 11.18
C THR A 102 16.68 12.41 10.91
N GLN A 103 15.85 11.67 10.18
CA GLN A 103 16.15 10.29 9.83
C GLN A 103 17.42 10.20 8.95
N GLU A 104 17.55 11.07 7.96
CA GLU A 104 18.74 11.12 7.11
C GLU A 104 19.98 11.42 7.92
N GLN A 105 19.88 12.35 8.87
CA GLN A 105 20.98 12.71 9.76
C GLN A 105 21.38 11.54 10.65
N MET A 106 20.40 10.84 11.22
CA MET A 106 20.65 9.68 12.05
C MET A 106 21.34 8.55 11.26
N GLN A 107 20.91 8.33 10.01
CA GLN A 107 21.54 7.34 9.16
C GLN A 107 22.96 7.71 8.80
N SER A 108 23.20 8.98 8.50
CA SER A 108 24.54 9.51 8.21
C SER A 108 25.46 9.33 9.41
N ASP A 109 25.01 9.67 10.60
CA ASP A 109 25.78 9.49 11.83
C ASP A 109 26.08 8.01 12.09
N LYS A 110 25.10 7.15 11.86
CA LYS A 110 25.25 5.72 12.04
C LYS A 110 26.27 5.15 11.05
N GLU A 111 26.23 5.56 9.80
CA GLU A 111 27.19 5.16 8.78
C GLU A 111 28.59 5.64 9.12
N SER A 112 28.71 6.89 9.56
CA SER A 112 29.97 7.47 9.99
C SER A 112 30.58 6.70 11.17
N ASN A 113 29.77 6.35 12.16
CA ASN A 113 30.19 5.56 13.30
C ASN A 113 30.58 4.14 12.89
N HIS A 114 29.86 3.58 11.91
CA HIS A 114 30.10 2.23 11.43
C HIS A 114 31.41 2.11 10.65
N THR A 115 31.79 3.16 9.94
CA THR A 115 33.01 3.19 9.12
C THR A 115 34.24 3.62 9.90
N LYS A 116 34.07 4.05 11.13
CA LYS A 116 35.18 4.50 11.97
C LYS A 116 36.05 3.32 12.35
N PRO A 117 37.35 3.36 12.03
CA PRO A 117 38.24 2.27 12.45
C PRO A 117 38.30 2.24 13.98
N ASN A 118 38.34 1.05 14.51
CA ASN A 118 38.53 0.87 15.92
C ASN A 118 39.92 1.30 16.29
N SER A 119 39.97 2.37 16.94
CA SER A 119 41.22 2.85 17.53
C SER A 119 41.32 2.41 18.95
#